data_becd138fd6ecff64e4e2d9b69c005a42
#
_entry.id   becd138fd6ecff64e4e2d9b69c005a42
#
_cell.length_a   1.000
_cell.length_b   1.000
_cell.length_c   1.000
_cell.angle_alpha   90.00
_cell.angle_beta   90.00
_cell.angle_gamma   90.00
#
_symmetry.space_group_name_H-M   'P 1'
#
loop_
_entity.id
_entity.type
_entity.pdbx_description
1 polymer ?
#
loop_
_entity_poly.entity_id
_entity_poly.type
_entity_poly.pdbx_seq_one_letter_code
_entity_poly.pdbx_strand_id
1 'polypeptide(L)'
;MKTKILGLIMAGTLLLSAPAQAMNSNTLEENDIIRVISYTPIHWAEEAIHKLSEKKAFLFDEQELGYDISINKSEFAKILCVALDIKINYLVQPNIKDYFDDIDPTAPYASYVIDLVTANIFEGGGSFNPDDSLSREEMINYLMNAYRYKMGDEYKMIKLAEPSFDDVDKITPIYSGNISLAQYHKFILGNGNNMFVPQKEASRAEAATVVVRLIDFLASQNTQIAVNTEAVVKEDNSVEMKIIIKNDSENDISIEFFSGQKFDFELLDADKNVLWTWSANKRFIQVISDMEIKAGETVEFSAVVPEGEYLAIKNEVVSVRAYITGTANFINQQGYEMELRK
;
A
#
# COMPACT_ATOMS: atom_id res chain seq x y z
N MET A 1 56.52 -21.08 1.51
CA MET A 1 55.49 -22.11 1.40
C MET A 1 54.19 -21.53 1.86
N LYS A 2 53.26 -21.25 0.94
CA LYS A 2 51.93 -20.70 1.24
C LYS A 2 50.89 -21.81 1.10
N THR A 3 50.32 -22.25 2.21
CA THR A 3 49.26 -23.26 2.23
C THR A 3 47.93 -22.56 2.05
N LYS A 4 47.25 -22.83 0.94
CA LYS A 4 45.88 -22.41 0.70
C LYS A 4 44.95 -23.43 1.35
N ILE A 5 44.07 -22.98 2.27
CA ILE A 5 42.96 -23.75 2.78
C ILE A 5 41.77 -23.51 1.86
N LEU A 6 41.34 -24.59 1.21
CA LEU A 6 40.17 -24.60 0.34
C LEU A 6 38.95 -24.98 1.20
N GLY A 7 38.06 -24.04 1.47
CA GLY A 7 36.79 -24.31 2.18
C GLY A 7 35.80 -24.94 1.23
N LEU A 8 35.35 -26.14 1.53
CA LEU A 8 34.34 -26.89 0.78
C LEU A 8 32.95 -26.47 1.28
N ILE A 9 32.17 -25.76 0.45
CA ILE A 9 30.75 -25.46 0.72
C ILE A 9 29.94 -26.60 0.13
N MET A 10 29.29 -27.38 1.00
CA MET A 10 28.32 -28.40 0.58
C MET A 10 26.97 -27.74 0.25
N ALA A 11 26.66 -27.69 -1.04
CA ALA A 11 25.34 -27.38 -1.51
C ALA A 11 24.47 -28.65 -1.51
N GLY A 12 23.42 -28.69 -0.68
CA GLY A 12 22.46 -29.77 -0.69
C GLY A 12 21.54 -29.68 -1.89
N THR A 13 21.70 -30.53 -2.87
CA THR A 13 20.79 -30.69 -4.01
C THR A 13 19.67 -31.64 -3.65
N LEU A 14 18.44 -31.14 -3.63
CA LEU A 14 17.23 -31.96 -3.57
C LEU A 14 16.93 -32.43 -5.00
N LEU A 15 17.18 -33.70 -5.30
CA LEU A 15 16.81 -34.33 -6.57
C LEU A 15 15.35 -34.78 -6.52
N LEU A 16 14.47 -34.06 -7.21
CA LEU A 16 13.15 -34.55 -7.58
C LEU A 16 13.27 -35.30 -8.92
N SER A 17 13.10 -36.61 -8.89
CA SER A 17 13.03 -37.47 -10.07
C SER A 17 11.71 -37.34 -10.79
N ALA A 18 11.72 -36.78 -12.00
CA ALA A 18 10.65 -36.90 -12.97
C ALA A 18 11.13 -37.69 -14.19
N PRO A 19 10.28 -38.50 -14.87
CA PRO A 19 10.70 -39.39 -15.92
C PRO A 19 11.09 -38.67 -17.21
N ALA A 20 12.17 -39.13 -17.82
CA ALA A 20 12.69 -38.62 -19.07
C ALA A 20 11.69 -38.84 -20.22
N GLN A 21 11.15 -37.77 -20.77
CA GLN A 21 10.65 -37.74 -22.13
C GLN A 21 11.57 -36.86 -22.97
N ALA A 22 11.93 -37.35 -24.13
CA ALA A 22 12.90 -36.73 -25.04
C ALA A 22 12.48 -35.32 -25.42
N MET A 23 13.24 -34.32 -24.99
CA MET A 23 13.14 -32.94 -25.48
C MET A 23 14.18 -32.71 -26.58
N ASN A 24 13.66 -32.26 -27.70
CA ASN A 24 14.39 -31.82 -28.88
C ASN A 24 15.40 -30.72 -28.48
N SER A 25 16.63 -30.86 -28.95
CA SER A 25 17.72 -29.91 -28.75
C SER A 25 17.45 -28.63 -29.56
N ASN A 26 16.76 -27.66 -28.99
CA ASN A 26 16.86 -26.28 -29.41
C ASN A 26 17.75 -25.54 -28.40
N THR A 27 18.82 -24.99 -28.90
CA THR A 27 19.83 -24.20 -28.20
C THR A 27 19.16 -23.08 -27.42
N LEU A 28 19.14 -23.20 -26.07
CA LEU A 28 18.88 -22.07 -25.19
C LEU A 28 20.07 -21.13 -25.30
N GLU A 29 19.83 -19.86 -25.65
CA GLU A 29 20.88 -18.87 -25.67
C GLU A 29 21.44 -18.65 -24.23
N GLU A 30 22.73 -18.43 -24.12
CA GLU A 30 23.47 -18.25 -22.87
C GLU A 30 22.88 -17.13 -21.97
N ASN A 31 22.12 -16.21 -22.56
CA ASN A 31 21.39 -15.12 -21.87
C ASN A 31 20.13 -15.58 -21.11
N ASP A 32 19.54 -16.73 -21.45
CA ASP A 32 18.34 -17.24 -20.75
C ASP A 32 18.74 -18.02 -19.48
N ILE A 33 19.99 -18.52 -19.41
CA ILE A 33 20.49 -19.24 -18.23
C ILE A 33 20.80 -18.27 -17.08
N ILE A 34 21.15 -17.01 -17.38
CA ILE A 34 21.49 -15.99 -16.37
C ILE A 34 20.25 -15.50 -15.60
N ARG A 35 19.05 -15.67 -16.14
CA ARG A 35 17.79 -15.26 -15.48
C ARG A 35 17.26 -16.22 -14.41
N VAL A 36 17.86 -17.39 -14.26
CA VAL A 36 17.47 -18.41 -13.26
C VAL A 36 18.52 -18.51 -12.13
N ILE A 37 19.45 -17.57 -12.02
CA ILE A 37 20.27 -17.47 -10.80
C ILE A 37 19.32 -16.98 -9.70
N SER A 38 18.96 -17.88 -8.81
CA SER A 38 18.15 -17.58 -7.63
C SER A 38 18.79 -16.39 -6.89
N TYR A 39 18.08 -15.26 -6.88
CA TYR A 39 18.42 -14.11 -6.07
C TYR A 39 18.42 -14.56 -4.60
N THR A 40 19.60 -14.69 -4.05
CA THR A 40 19.79 -14.93 -2.61
C THR A 40 20.03 -13.57 -1.97
N PRO A 41 19.13 -13.06 -1.13
CA PRO A 41 19.32 -11.78 -0.47
C PRO A 41 20.67 -11.76 0.27
N ILE A 42 21.49 -10.76 -0.01
CA ILE A 42 22.80 -10.57 0.65
C ILE A 42 22.57 -9.99 2.06
N HIS A 43 21.47 -9.27 2.25
CA HIS A 43 21.09 -8.64 3.50
C HIS A 43 19.65 -8.99 3.87
N TRP A 44 19.35 -9.17 5.16
CA TRP A 44 18.04 -9.57 5.67
C TRP A 44 16.89 -8.61 5.30
N ALA A 45 17.20 -7.33 5.06
CA ALA A 45 16.22 -6.30 4.68
C ALA A 45 16.18 -6.02 3.17
N GLU A 46 16.94 -6.76 2.36
CA GLU A 46 17.09 -6.47 0.92
C GLU A 46 15.78 -6.46 0.17
N GLU A 47 14.89 -7.41 0.44
CA GLU A 47 13.55 -7.45 -0.16
C GLU A 47 12.72 -6.21 0.20
N ALA A 48 12.74 -5.80 1.47
CA ALA A 48 12.00 -4.61 1.92
C ALA A 48 12.55 -3.34 1.27
N ILE A 49 13.86 -3.22 1.17
CA ILE A 49 14.53 -2.11 0.52
C ILE A 49 14.22 -2.06 -0.98
N HIS A 50 14.30 -3.19 -1.67
CA HIS A 50 13.95 -3.26 -3.09
C HIS A 50 12.50 -2.81 -3.33
N LYS A 51 11.55 -3.31 -2.53
CA LYS A 51 10.14 -2.92 -2.61
C LYS A 51 9.91 -1.41 -2.42
N LEU A 52 10.67 -0.76 -1.52
CA LEU A 52 10.60 0.69 -1.31
C LEU A 52 11.35 1.48 -2.39
N SER A 53 12.42 0.94 -2.94
CA SER A 53 13.15 1.54 -4.07
C SER A 53 12.31 1.59 -5.33
N GLU A 54 11.58 0.53 -5.67
CA GLU A 54 10.63 0.52 -6.78
C GLU A 54 9.59 1.65 -6.66
N LYS A 55 9.18 1.95 -5.42
CA LYS A 55 8.29 3.08 -5.10
C LYS A 55 8.99 4.45 -5.10
N LYS A 56 10.32 4.51 -5.24
CA LYS A 56 11.14 5.73 -5.11
C LYS A 56 10.99 6.41 -3.74
N ALA A 57 10.87 5.61 -2.70
CA ALA A 57 10.61 6.07 -1.33
C ALA A 57 11.85 6.65 -0.63
N PHE A 58 13.05 6.48 -1.17
CA PHE A 58 14.28 6.99 -0.57
C PHE A 58 14.66 8.40 -1.06
N LEU A 59 15.36 9.18 -0.23
CA LEU A 59 15.94 10.49 -0.59
C LEU A 59 17.28 10.37 -1.32
N PHE A 60 17.86 9.19 -1.39
CA PHE A 60 19.19 8.88 -1.95
C PHE A 60 19.07 7.71 -2.93
N ASP A 61 20.09 7.51 -3.75
CA ASP A 61 20.16 6.41 -4.71
C ASP A 61 20.43 5.07 -4.00
N GLU A 62 19.95 3.96 -4.60
CA GLU A 62 20.13 2.60 -4.05
C GLU A 62 21.58 2.23 -3.80
N GLN A 63 22.53 2.75 -4.60
CA GLN A 63 23.95 2.49 -4.48
C GLN A 63 24.57 3.14 -3.23
N GLU A 64 23.92 4.17 -2.66
CA GLU A 64 24.35 4.89 -1.46
C GLU A 64 23.55 4.46 -0.21
N LEU A 65 22.76 3.41 -0.32
CA LEU A 65 21.73 3.08 0.66
C LEU A 65 22.26 2.83 2.07
N GLY A 66 23.38 2.09 2.21
CA GLY A 66 23.96 1.76 3.53
C GLY A 66 22.93 1.20 4.50
N TYR A 67 22.63 -0.08 4.45
CA TYR A 67 21.57 -0.75 5.23
C TYR A 67 21.59 -0.47 6.73
N ASP A 68 22.79 -0.42 7.32
CA ASP A 68 23.02 -0.26 8.75
C ASP A 68 23.24 1.19 9.17
N ILE A 69 23.16 2.15 8.23
CA ILE A 69 23.21 3.59 8.55
C ILE A 69 21.94 3.98 9.31
N SER A 70 22.08 4.80 10.35
CA SER A 70 20.95 5.35 11.08
C SER A 70 20.07 6.19 10.16
N ILE A 71 18.76 5.97 10.23
CA ILE A 71 17.79 6.76 9.48
C ILE A 71 17.52 8.07 10.22
N ASN A 72 17.44 9.17 9.47
CA ASN A 72 17.05 10.46 10.04
C ASN A 72 15.57 10.78 9.80
N LYS A 73 15.08 11.85 10.45
CA LYS A 73 13.67 12.26 10.40
C LYS A 73 13.20 12.60 8.99
N SER A 74 14.03 13.29 8.20
CA SER A 74 13.68 13.71 6.84
C SER A 74 13.58 12.51 5.87
N GLU A 75 14.49 11.55 5.98
CA GLU A 75 14.45 10.30 5.22
C GLU A 75 13.19 9.48 5.54
N PHE A 76 12.89 9.33 6.83
CA PHE A 76 11.72 8.58 7.27
C PHE A 76 10.41 9.25 6.86
N ALA A 77 10.36 10.60 6.86
CA ALA A 77 9.20 11.34 6.36
C ALA A 77 8.87 10.98 4.90
N LYS A 78 9.88 10.97 4.01
CA LYS A 78 9.65 10.57 2.62
C LYS A 78 9.22 9.12 2.52
N ILE A 79 9.86 8.21 3.26
CA ILE A 79 9.50 6.78 3.24
C ILE A 79 8.03 6.60 3.62
N LEU A 80 7.56 7.21 4.71
CA LEU A 80 6.16 7.08 5.13
C LEU A 80 5.19 7.62 4.07
N CYS A 81 5.43 8.84 3.55
CA CYS A 81 4.55 9.45 2.56
C CYS A 81 4.45 8.63 1.28
N VAL A 82 5.60 8.27 0.70
CA VAL A 82 5.65 7.59 -0.60
C VAL A 82 5.21 6.14 -0.48
N ALA A 83 5.67 5.44 0.55
CA ALA A 83 5.40 4.02 0.73
C ALA A 83 3.92 3.73 1.05
N LEU A 84 3.30 4.60 1.84
CA LEU A 84 1.90 4.46 2.28
C LEU A 84 0.93 5.33 1.46
N ASP A 85 1.41 6.02 0.42
CA ASP A 85 0.60 6.93 -0.39
C ASP A 85 -0.16 7.95 0.49
N ILE A 86 0.59 8.64 1.37
CA ILE A 86 0.07 9.70 2.22
C ILE A 86 0.27 11.01 1.47
N LYS A 87 -0.83 11.57 0.97
CA LYS A 87 -0.85 12.83 0.23
C LYS A 87 -2.11 13.61 0.59
N ILE A 88 -1.92 14.85 1.04
CA ILE A 88 -3.03 15.73 1.38
C ILE A 88 -3.33 16.65 0.19
N ASN A 89 -4.59 16.76 -0.17
CA ASN A 89 -5.05 17.72 -1.17
C ASN A 89 -5.41 19.05 -0.50
N TYR A 90 -4.58 20.05 -0.70
CA TYR A 90 -4.78 21.37 -0.09
C TYR A 90 -5.53 22.31 -1.04
N LEU A 91 -6.49 23.05 -0.52
CA LEU A 91 -7.07 24.19 -1.23
C LEU A 91 -6.07 25.34 -1.35
N VAL A 92 -5.26 25.53 -0.30
CA VAL A 92 -4.13 26.46 -0.26
C VAL A 92 -2.97 25.72 0.40
N GLN A 93 -1.85 25.63 -0.32
CA GLN A 93 -0.66 24.92 0.18
C GLN A 93 -0.18 25.55 1.49
N PRO A 94 -0.07 24.81 2.60
CA PRO A 94 0.49 25.30 3.83
C PRO A 94 1.97 25.67 3.69
N ASN A 95 2.43 26.63 4.50
CA ASN A 95 3.85 26.91 4.58
C ASN A 95 4.47 26.07 5.68
N ILE A 96 5.59 25.40 5.40
CA ILE A 96 6.32 24.58 6.38
C ILE A 96 6.74 25.41 7.61
N LYS A 97 6.96 26.71 7.42
CA LYS A 97 7.31 27.65 8.50
C LYS A 97 6.18 27.87 9.51
N ASP A 98 4.94 27.52 9.16
CA ASP A 98 3.82 27.55 10.10
C ASP A 98 3.89 26.40 11.12
N TYR A 99 4.70 25.38 10.83
CA TYR A 99 4.88 24.18 11.65
C TYR A 99 6.28 24.11 12.28
N PHE A 100 7.34 24.44 11.53
CA PHE A 100 8.72 24.31 11.98
C PHE A 100 9.57 25.49 11.52
N ASP A 101 10.43 25.98 12.42
CA ASP A 101 11.28 27.12 12.16
C ASP A 101 12.63 26.80 11.46
N ASP A 102 13.04 25.53 11.49
CA ASP A 102 14.33 25.05 11.01
C ASP A 102 14.30 24.37 9.62
N ILE A 103 13.12 24.15 9.02
CA ILE A 103 13.03 23.55 7.68
C ILE A 103 13.04 24.63 6.60
N ASP A 104 13.92 24.50 5.60
CA ASP A 104 13.88 25.31 4.39
C ASP A 104 12.66 24.88 3.54
N PRO A 105 11.75 25.81 3.13
CA PRO A 105 10.61 25.50 2.28
C PRO A 105 10.97 24.84 0.95
N THR A 106 12.20 25.00 0.47
CA THR A 106 12.70 24.39 -0.78
C THR A 106 13.36 23.03 -0.57
N ALA A 107 13.48 22.58 0.67
CA ALA A 107 14.07 21.27 0.98
C ALA A 107 13.25 20.14 0.32
N PRO A 108 13.90 19.11 -0.24
CA PRO A 108 13.23 18.02 -0.99
C PRO A 108 12.27 17.19 -0.14
N TYR A 109 12.37 17.29 1.18
CA TYR A 109 11.50 16.61 2.14
C TYR A 109 10.41 17.51 2.74
N ALA A 110 10.42 18.83 2.50
CA ALA A 110 9.50 19.77 3.16
C ALA A 110 8.03 19.44 2.90
N SER A 111 7.66 19.07 1.69
CA SER A 111 6.28 18.69 1.35
C SER A 111 5.81 17.42 2.07
N TYR A 112 6.69 16.44 2.23
CA TYR A 112 6.37 15.21 2.97
C TYR A 112 6.15 15.50 4.46
N VAL A 113 6.97 16.36 5.05
CA VAL A 113 6.79 16.77 6.44
C VAL A 113 5.46 17.50 6.64
N ILE A 114 5.07 18.41 5.72
CA ILE A 114 3.77 19.10 5.75
C ILE A 114 2.62 18.09 5.74
N ASP A 115 2.65 17.12 4.82
CA ASP A 115 1.62 16.09 4.73
C ASP A 115 1.51 15.28 6.02
N LEU A 116 2.64 14.87 6.61
CA LEU A 116 2.65 14.09 7.85
C LEU A 116 2.19 14.86 9.08
N VAL A 117 2.50 16.16 9.19
CA VAL A 117 1.98 17.00 10.27
C VAL A 117 0.48 17.22 10.11
N THR A 118 0.02 17.49 8.88
CA THR A 118 -1.40 17.69 8.61
C THR A 118 -2.21 16.41 8.86
N ALA A 119 -1.62 15.25 8.62
CA ALA A 119 -2.19 13.94 8.93
C ALA A 119 -2.07 13.55 10.43
N ASN A 120 -1.55 14.41 11.29
CA ASN A 120 -1.26 14.14 12.71
C ASN A 120 -0.34 12.90 12.93
N ILE A 121 0.54 12.63 11.99
CA ILE A 121 1.55 11.57 12.09
C ILE A 121 2.78 12.09 12.80
N PHE A 122 3.22 13.30 12.45
CA PHE A 122 4.23 14.06 13.17
C PHE A 122 3.58 15.16 14.02
N GLU A 123 4.17 15.46 15.15
CA GLU A 123 3.77 16.61 15.97
C GLU A 123 4.40 17.88 15.40
N GLY A 124 3.60 18.93 15.20
CA GLY A 124 4.08 20.23 14.76
C GLY A 124 4.51 21.10 15.94
N GLY A 125 5.40 22.05 15.66
CA GLY A 125 5.86 23.08 16.60
C GLY A 125 7.36 23.04 16.89
N GLY A 126 7.97 24.23 16.96
CA GLY A 126 9.39 24.37 17.22
C GLY A 126 10.30 23.92 16.09
N SER A 127 11.38 23.21 16.43
CA SER A 127 12.35 22.70 15.47
C SER A 127 12.08 21.23 15.16
N PHE A 128 12.10 20.87 13.87
CA PHE A 128 11.95 19.50 13.38
C PHE A 128 13.23 18.67 13.53
N ASN A 129 14.38 19.34 13.34
CA ASN A 129 15.72 18.73 13.29
C ASN A 129 15.77 17.59 12.25
N PRO A 130 15.70 17.90 10.94
CA PRO A 130 15.54 16.93 9.87
C PRO A 130 16.64 15.88 9.78
N ASP A 131 17.85 16.24 10.21
CA ASP A 131 19.07 15.40 10.15
C ASP A 131 19.27 14.54 11.42
N ASP A 132 18.45 14.77 12.47
CA ASP A 132 18.54 13.94 13.67
C ASP A 132 18.11 12.50 13.39
N SER A 133 18.93 11.54 13.86
CA SER A 133 18.59 10.13 13.83
C SER A 133 17.35 9.85 14.68
N LEU A 134 16.51 8.93 14.20
CA LEU A 134 15.37 8.44 14.96
C LEU A 134 15.79 7.31 15.89
N SER A 135 15.33 7.35 17.13
CA SER A 135 15.34 6.15 17.97
C SER A 135 14.32 5.13 17.47
N ARG A 136 14.50 3.86 17.83
CA ARG A 136 13.56 2.78 17.43
C ARG A 136 12.16 3.03 17.98
N GLU A 137 12.02 3.55 19.20
CA GLU A 137 10.70 3.87 19.77
C GLU A 137 10.02 5.05 19.06
N GLU A 138 10.75 6.12 18.69
CA GLU A 138 10.20 7.22 17.91
C GLU A 138 9.77 6.78 16.51
N MET A 139 10.61 5.99 15.83
CA MET A 139 10.30 5.43 14.53
C MET A 139 8.99 4.61 14.57
N ILE A 140 8.83 3.75 15.57
CA ILE A 140 7.62 2.96 15.71
C ILE A 140 6.43 3.83 16.10
N ASN A 141 6.61 4.86 16.91
CA ASN A 141 5.54 5.81 17.21
C ASN A 141 4.98 6.47 15.94
N TYR A 142 5.85 6.96 15.06
CA TYR A 142 5.44 7.57 13.79
C TYR A 142 4.80 6.54 12.84
N LEU A 143 5.35 5.32 12.76
CA LEU A 143 4.75 4.23 12.00
C LEU A 143 3.31 3.92 12.45
N MET A 144 3.07 3.88 13.77
CA MET A 144 1.76 3.57 14.33
C MET A 144 0.77 4.74 14.20
N ASN A 145 1.26 5.98 14.17
CA ASN A 145 0.44 7.13 13.81
C ASN A 145 0.01 7.05 12.32
N ALA A 146 0.94 6.66 11.43
CA ALA A 146 0.63 6.44 10.02
C ALA A 146 -0.35 5.26 9.83
N TYR A 147 -0.21 4.18 10.60
CA TYR A 147 -1.17 3.08 10.65
C TYR A 147 -2.58 3.58 11.01
N ARG A 148 -2.74 4.37 12.09
CA ARG A 148 -4.04 4.95 12.46
C ARG A 148 -4.62 5.82 11.36
N TYR A 149 -3.80 6.68 10.75
CA TYR A 149 -4.22 7.52 9.63
C TYR A 149 -4.76 6.69 8.45
N LYS A 150 -4.06 5.60 8.09
CA LYS A 150 -4.48 4.71 6.99
C LYS A 150 -5.71 3.88 7.33
N MET A 151 -5.91 3.51 8.58
CA MET A 151 -7.10 2.79 9.03
C MET A 151 -8.32 3.71 9.17
N GLY A 152 -8.10 5.02 9.40
CA GLY A 152 -9.21 5.97 9.55
C GLY A 152 -10.23 5.49 10.57
N ASP A 153 -11.51 5.48 10.19
CA ASP A 153 -12.63 5.04 11.05
C ASP A 153 -12.62 3.53 11.35
N GLU A 154 -11.91 2.74 10.55
CA GLU A 154 -11.70 1.30 10.81
C GLU A 154 -10.74 1.04 11.98
N TYR A 155 -10.00 2.07 12.44
CA TYR A 155 -9.13 1.94 13.59
C TYR A 155 -9.93 1.75 14.88
N LYS A 156 -9.84 0.58 15.47
CA LYS A 156 -10.44 0.29 16.78
C LYS A 156 -9.37 0.32 17.86
N MET A 157 -9.61 1.14 18.89
CA MET A 157 -8.75 1.15 20.05
C MET A 157 -8.95 -0.14 20.84
N ILE A 158 -7.93 -1.01 20.87
CA ILE A 158 -7.92 -2.23 21.66
C ILE A 158 -7.05 -2.04 22.90
N LYS A 159 -7.51 -2.58 24.02
CA LYS A 159 -6.70 -2.59 25.25
C LYS A 159 -5.74 -3.77 25.17
N LEU A 160 -4.48 -3.47 24.97
CA LEU A 160 -3.41 -4.46 24.89
C LEU A 160 -2.72 -4.60 26.26
N ALA A 161 -2.07 -5.73 26.45
CA ALA A 161 -1.08 -5.92 27.51
C ALA A 161 0.18 -5.09 27.17
N GLU A 162 1.03 -4.89 28.16
CA GLU A 162 2.36 -4.31 27.91
C GLU A 162 3.15 -5.17 26.91
N PRO A 163 4.11 -4.55 26.18
CA PRO A 163 4.98 -5.31 25.28
C PRO A 163 5.72 -6.42 26.03
N SER A 164 5.92 -7.56 25.39
CA SER A 164 6.55 -8.75 26.01
C SER A 164 8.07 -8.80 25.82
N PHE A 165 8.72 -7.62 25.63
CA PHE A 165 10.18 -7.53 25.54
C PHE A 165 10.83 -7.51 26.92
N ASP A 166 12.03 -8.10 27.03
CA ASP A 166 12.76 -8.18 28.31
C ASP A 166 13.26 -6.81 28.81
N ASP A 167 13.27 -5.80 27.93
CA ASP A 167 13.63 -4.40 28.23
C ASP A 167 12.44 -3.42 28.17
N VAL A 168 11.24 -3.92 28.46
CA VAL A 168 10.00 -3.13 28.45
C VAL A 168 10.09 -1.91 29.41
N ASP A 169 10.83 -2.03 30.49
CA ASP A 169 11.07 -0.97 31.48
C ASP A 169 11.88 0.23 30.92
N LYS A 170 12.54 0.03 29.78
CA LYS A 170 13.33 1.08 29.09
C LYS A 170 12.51 1.83 28.04
N ILE A 171 11.30 1.38 27.75
CA ILE A 171 10.43 2.07 26.81
C ILE A 171 9.91 3.35 27.44
N THR A 172 10.00 4.47 26.71
CA THR A 172 9.42 5.73 27.16
C THR A 172 7.90 5.58 27.28
N PRO A 173 7.27 5.91 28.43
CA PRO A 173 5.86 5.59 28.70
C PRO A 173 4.87 6.08 27.64
N ILE A 174 5.13 7.25 27.00
CA ILE A 174 4.28 7.79 25.94
C ILE A 174 4.23 6.88 24.70
N TYR A 175 5.26 6.08 24.45
CA TYR A 175 5.35 5.20 23.28
C TYR A 175 4.87 3.77 23.55
N SER A 176 4.69 3.39 24.82
CA SER A 176 4.38 2.02 25.22
C SER A 176 3.15 1.44 24.50
N GLY A 177 2.07 2.22 24.40
CA GLY A 177 0.85 1.79 23.71
C GLY A 177 1.07 1.50 22.22
N ASN A 178 1.84 2.34 21.53
CA ASN A 178 2.17 2.15 20.12
C ASN A 178 3.09 0.94 19.91
N ILE A 179 4.06 0.74 20.80
CA ILE A 179 4.96 -0.43 20.76
C ILE A 179 4.20 -1.72 21.02
N SER A 180 3.26 -1.73 21.99
CA SER A 180 2.36 -2.88 22.23
C SER A 180 1.57 -3.24 20.97
N LEU A 181 0.98 -2.24 20.31
CA LEU A 181 0.18 -2.44 19.12
C LEU A 181 1.04 -2.90 17.93
N ALA A 182 2.23 -2.33 17.75
CA ALA A 182 3.17 -2.75 16.73
C ALA A 182 3.65 -4.21 16.93
N GLN A 183 3.86 -4.63 18.18
CA GLN A 183 4.19 -6.03 18.50
C GLN A 183 2.99 -6.95 18.24
N TYR A 184 1.78 -6.55 18.64
CA TYR A 184 0.55 -7.31 18.38
C TYR A 184 0.34 -7.59 16.89
N HIS A 185 0.51 -6.58 16.05
CA HIS A 185 0.43 -6.73 14.57
C HIS A 185 1.69 -7.32 13.93
N LYS A 186 2.71 -7.67 14.74
CA LYS A 186 3.99 -8.22 14.25
C LYS A 186 4.77 -7.27 13.33
N PHE A 187 4.53 -5.97 13.43
CA PHE A 187 5.38 -5.00 12.73
C PHE A 187 6.78 -4.98 13.31
N ILE A 188 6.91 -5.22 14.62
CA ILE A 188 8.18 -5.42 15.31
C ILE A 188 8.22 -6.81 15.94
N LEU A 189 9.43 -7.42 15.91
CA LEU A 189 9.66 -8.76 16.47
C LEU A 189 10.75 -8.74 17.56
N GLY A 190 11.36 -7.58 17.81
CA GLY A 190 12.56 -7.48 18.65
C GLY A 190 13.81 -8.01 17.94
N ASN A 191 14.89 -8.13 18.70
CA ASN A 191 16.09 -8.81 18.26
C ASN A 191 16.09 -10.28 18.71
N GLY A 192 17.13 -11.05 18.33
CA GLY A 192 17.25 -12.46 18.65
C GLY A 192 17.30 -12.79 20.17
N ASN A 193 17.38 -11.78 21.04
CA ASN A 193 17.44 -11.90 22.49
C ASN A 193 16.17 -11.35 23.16
N ASN A 194 15.05 -11.33 22.49
CA ASN A 194 13.78 -10.79 22.99
C ASN A 194 13.85 -9.33 23.48
N MET A 195 14.77 -8.51 22.94
CA MET A 195 14.93 -7.10 23.29
C MET A 195 14.38 -6.20 22.20
N PHE A 196 13.72 -5.12 22.58
CA PHE A 196 13.27 -4.07 21.65
C PHE A 196 14.36 -3.02 21.40
N VAL A 197 15.16 -2.70 22.40
CA VAL A 197 16.22 -1.68 22.41
C VAL A 197 15.69 -0.29 21.98
N PRO A 198 14.77 0.30 22.78
CA PRO A 198 13.97 1.46 22.37
C PRO A 198 14.79 2.71 22.01
N GLN A 199 15.85 3.05 22.75
CA GLN A 199 16.67 4.25 22.53
C GLN A 199 17.80 4.06 21.50
N LYS A 200 18.01 2.84 20.97
CA LYS A 200 18.97 2.64 19.88
C LYS A 200 18.49 3.40 18.64
N GLU A 201 19.40 4.06 17.95
CA GLU A 201 19.12 4.63 16.63
C GLU A 201 18.63 3.52 15.67
N ALA A 202 17.53 3.79 14.99
CA ALA A 202 16.99 2.88 13.99
C ALA A 202 17.81 2.95 12.70
N SER A 203 18.09 1.81 12.08
CA SER A 203 18.76 1.79 10.79
C SER A 203 17.77 1.93 9.63
N ARG A 204 18.27 2.30 8.44
CA ARG A 204 17.50 2.33 7.19
C ARG A 204 16.87 0.96 6.88
N ALA A 205 17.58 -0.13 7.15
CA ALA A 205 17.07 -1.49 7.03
C ALA A 205 15.90 -1.78 7.97
N GLU A 206 16.03 -1.38 9.23
CA GLU A 206 14.96 -1.52 10.23
C GLU A 206 13.71 -0.71 9.81
N ALA A 207 13.91 0.53 9.37
CA ALA A 207 12.82 1.40 8.91
C ALA A 207 12.10 0.82 7.67
N ALA A 208 12.84 0.39 6.66
CA ALA A 208 12.27 -0.24 5.48
C ALA A 208 11.43 -1.48 5.84
N THR A 209 11.95 -2.32 6.71
CA THR A 209 11.29 -3.57 7.11
C THR A 209 9.96 -3.33 7.83
N VAL A 210 9.91 -2.39 8.78
CA VAL A 210 8.67 -2.12 9.53
C VAL A 210 7.62 -1.44 8.65
N VAL A 211 8.05 -0.56 7.73
CA VAL A 211 7.14 0.07 6.77
C VAL A 211 6.58 -0.96 5.79
N VAL A 212 7.39 -1.87 5.27
CA VAL A 212 6.90 -2.94 4.36
C VAL A 212 5.94 -3.87 5.09
N ARG A 213 6.21 -4.25 6.34
CA ARG A 213 5.25 -5.05 7.13
C ARG A 213 3.91 -4.35 7.32
N LEU A 214 3.91 -3.03 7.51
CA LEU A 214 2.67 -2.25 7.55
C LEU A 214 1.97 -2.24 6.19
N ILE A 215 2.69 -2.05 5.07
CA ILE A 215 2.11 -2.12 3.72
C ILE A 215 1.44 -3.48 3.49
N ASP A 216 2.15 -4.57 3.80
CA ASP A 216 1.64 -5.93 3.59
C ASP A 216 0.44 -6.23 4.47
N PHE A 217 0.43 -5.73 5.71
CA PHE A 217 -0.73 -5.80 6.58
C PHE A 217 -1.93 -5.06 6.01
N LEU A 218 -1.77 -3.79 5.59
CA LEU A 218 -2.85 -3.01 4.98
C LEU A 218 -3.37 -3.67 3.69
N ALA A 219 -2.47 -4.21 2.88
CA ALA A 219 -2.85 -4.97 1.68
C ALA A 219 -3.65 -6.23 2.04
N SER A 220 -3.28 -6.94 3.11
CA SER A 220 -4.00 -8.14 3.58
C SER A 220 -5.41 -7.82 4.09
N GLN A 221 -5.61 -6.65 4.71
CA GLN A 221 -6.95 -6.19 5.10
C GLN A 221 -7.81 -5.95 3.85
N ASN A 222 -7.25 -5.31 2.83
CA ASN A 222 -7.95 -5.05 1.57
C ASN A 222 -8.31 -6.33 0.79
N THR A 223 -7.56 -7.43 0.92
CA THR A 223 -7.90 -8.71 0.27
C THR A 223 -9.17 -9.37 0.83
N GLN A 224 -9.61 -8.97 1.99
CA GLN A 224 -10.89 -9.42 2.58
C GLN A 224 -12.09 -8.64 2.04
N ILE A 225 -11.84 -7.57 1.25
CA ILE A 225 -12.90 -6.80 0.59
C ILE A 225 -12.76 -7.02 -0.90
N ALA A 226 -13.71 -7.74 -1.47
CA ALA A 226 -13.73 -8.03 -2.90
C ALA A 226 -14.60 -7.02 -3.63
N VAL A 227 -14.05 -6.36 -4.66
CA VAL A 227 -14.82 -5.58 -5.63
C VAL A 227 -14.82 -6.36 -6.95
N ASN A 228 -15.95 -6.95 -7.27
CA ASN A 228 -16.16 -7.70 -8.51
C ASN A 228 -17.04 -6.90 -9.46
N THR A 229 -16.85 -7.08 -10.75
CA THR A 229 -17.62 -6.40 -11.77
C THR A 229 -18.06 -7.39 -12.84
N GLU A 230 -19.26 -7.21 -13.37
CA GLU A 230 -19.85 -8.04 -14.39
C GLU A 230 -20.49 -7.18 -15.47
N ALA A 231 -20.37 -7.60 -16.72
CA ALA A 231 -21.07 -6.98 -17.86
C ALA A 231 -21.50 -8.06 -18.84
N VAL A 232 -22.80 -8.14 -19.11
CA VAL A 232 -23.39 -9.18 -19.93
C VAL A 232 -24.40 -8.60 -20.92
N VAL A 233 -24.29 -8.99 -22.19
CA VAL A 233 -25.32 -8.73 -23.19
C VAL A 233 -26.44 -9.75 -23.01
N LYS A 234 -27.66 -9.25 -22.80
CA LYS A 234 -28.86 -10.09 -22.63
C LYS A 234 -29.43 -10.51 -24.00
N GLU A 235 -30.36 -11.46 -23.96
CA GLU A 235 -31.06 -11.96 -25.17
C GLU A 235 -31.84 -10.86 -25.91
N ASP A 236 -32.29 -9.82 -25.19
CA ASP A 236 -32.98 -8.65 -25.75
C ASP A 236 -31.99 -7.55 -26.24
N ASN A 237 -30.71 -7.85 -26.37
CA ASN A 237 -29.63 -6.91 -26.68
C ASN A 237 -29.46 -5.73 -25.71
N SER A 238 -30.04 -5.77 -24.53
CA SER A 238 -29.63 -4.84 -23.46
C SER A 238 -28.30 -5.29 -22.84
N VAL A 239 -27.55 -4.37 -22.21
CA VAL A 239 -26.34 -4.71 -21.48
C VAL A 239 -26.55 -4.46 -19.99
N GLU A 240 -26.54 -5.54 -19.21
CA GLU A 240 -26.54 -5.45 -17.75
C GLU A 240 -25.12 -5.36 -17.23
N MET A 241 -24.87 -4.38 -16.34
CA MET A 241 -23.57 -4.14 -15.72
C MET A 241 -23.75 -4.07 -14.21
N LYS A 242 -22.78 -4.64 -13.47
CA LYS A 242 -22.81 -4.71 -12.01
C LYS A 242 -21.44 -4.41 -11.41
N ILE A 243 -21.47 -3.77 -10.23
CA ILE A 243 -20.37 -3.70 -9.28
C ILE A 243 -20.86 -4.38 -8.01
N ILE A 244 -20.11 -5.37 -7.55
CA ILE A 244 -20.44 -6.15 -6.36
C ILE A 244 -19.30 -5.95 -5.37
N ILE A 245 -19.60 -5.33 -4.22
CA ILE A 245 -18.65 -5.13 -3.12
C ILE A 245 -19.01 -6.14 -2.04
N LYS A 246 -18.08 -7.04 -1.74
CA LYS A 246 -18.24 -8.03 -0.68
C LYS A 246 -17.25 -7.74 0.45
N ASN A 247 -17.74 -7.56 1.65
CA ASN A 247 -16.93 -7.39 2.84
C ASN A 247 -16.79 -8.74 3.58
N ASP A 248 -15.73 -9.51 3.26
CA ASP A 248 -15.41 -10.76 3.95
C ASP A 248 -14.54 -10.55 5.21
N SER A 249 -14.31 -9.27 5.61
CA SER A 249 -13.57 -8.96 6.83
C SER A 249 -14.41 -9.10 8.09
N GLU A 250 -13.75 -9.10 9.24
CA GLU A 250 -14.43 -9.11 10.55
C GLU A 250 -14.90 -7.72 10.99
N ASN A 251 -14.62 -6.67 10.20
CA ASN A 251 -14.95 -5.28 10.51
C ASN A 251 -15.95 -4.70 9.52
N ASP A 252 -16.77 -3.78 10.02
CA ASP A 252 -17.59 -2.92 9.17
C ASP A 252 -16.65 -1.96 8.40
N ILE A 253 -16.96 -1.68 7.13
CA ILE A 253 -16.21 -0.75 6.29
C ILE A 253 -17.10 0.40 5.86
N SER A 254 -16.50 1.55 5.54
CA SER A 254 -17.23 2.73 5.08
C SER A 254 -16.67 3.26 3.77
N ILE A 255 -17.55 3.79 2.92
CA ILE A 255 -17.22 4.50 1.69
C ILE A 255 -17.75 5.92 1.81
N GLU A 256 -16.87 6.93 1.75
CA GLU A 256 -17.26 8.33 1.74
C GLU A 256 -17.59 8.78 0.31
N PHE A 257 -18.74 9.42 0.12
CA PHE A 257 -19.21 9.96 -1.16
C PHE A 257 -19.39 11.47 -1.07
N PHE A 258 -18.95 12.19 -2.09
CA PHE A 258 -19.03 13.65 -2.18
C PHE A 258 -20.23 14.15 -3.00
N SER A 259 -21.06 13.23 -3.48
CA SER A 259 -22.29 13.51 -4.21
C SER A 259 -23.32 12.38 -4.03
N GLY A 260 -24.54 12.60 -4.51
CA GLY A 260 -25.55 11.54 -4.57
C GLY A 260 -25.25 10.42 -5.57
N GLN A 261 -24.28 10.61 -6.46
CA GLN A 261 -23.78 9.54 -7.35
C GLN A 261 -22.94 8.57 -6.55
N LYS A 262 -23.23 7.28 -6.64
CA LYS A 262 -22.50 6.23 -5.93
C LYS A 262 -21.60 5.41 -6.86
N PHE A 263 -21.96 5.34 -8.14
CA PHE A 263 -21.24 4.57 -9.13
C PHE A 263 -21.38 5.18 -10.53
N ASP A 264 -20.57 4.70 -11.46
CA ASP A 264 -20.72 4.96 -12.89
C ASP A 264 -20.28 3.76 -13.73
N PHE A 265 -20.72 3.73 -14.98
CA PHE A 265 -20.29 2.76 -15.97
C PHE A 265 -20.03 3.45 -17.31
N GLU A 266 -18.97 3.01 -17.98
CA GLU A 266 -18.59 3.44 -19.32
C GLU A 266 -18.48 2.24 -20.25
N LEU A 267 -18.98 2.36 -21.48
CA LEU A 267 -18.68 1.42 -22.58
C LEU A 267 -17.53 2.00 -23.41
N LEU A 268 -16.52 1.16 -23.69
CA LEU A 268 -15.26 1.60 -24.32
C LEU A 268 -15.02 0.85 -25.63
N ASP A 269 -14.40 1.55 -26.60
CA ASP A 269 -13.83 0.96 -27.80
C ASP A 269 -12.46 0.30 -27.57
N ALA A 270 -11.84 -0.20 -28.64
CA ALA A 270 -10.52 -0.84 -28.57
C ALA A 270 -9.38 0.12 -28.17
N ASP A 271 -9.53 1.40 -28.43
CA ASP A 271 -8.58 2.46 -28.09
C ASP A 271 -8.88 3.10 -26.74
N LYS A 272 -9.84 2.54 -25.97
CA LYS A 272 -10.31 3.03 -24.67
C LYS A 272 -11.04 4.37 -24.71
N ASN A 273 -11.53 4.79 -25.87
CA ASN A 273 -12.42 5.94 -25.95
C ASN A 273 -13.80 5.56 -25.40
N VAL A 274 -14.42 6.52 -24.71
CA VAL A 274 -15.76 6.34 -24.10
C VAL A 274 -16.82 6.51 -25.18
N LEU A 275 -17.62 5.47 -25.41
CA LEU A 275 -18.74 5.47 -26.34
C LEU A 275 -20.07 5.77 -25.65
N TRP A 276 -20.19 5.41 -24.38
CA TRP A 276 -21.41 5.60 -23.57
C TRP A 276 -21.05 5.70 -22.09
N THR A 277 -21.79 6.55 -21.36
CA THR A 277 -21.62 6.73 -19.91
C THR A 277 -22.98 6.73 -19.23
N TRP A 278 -23.15 5.94 -18.17
CA TRP A 278 -24.38 5.83 -17.43
C TRP A 278 -24.87 7.17 -16.84
N SER A 279 -23.95 7.98 -16.33
CA SER A 279 -24.26 9.25 -15.67
C SER A 279 -24.51 10.42 -16.64
N ALA A 280 -24.21 10.27 -17.96
CA ALA A 280 -24.18 11.38 -18.93
C ALA A 280 -25.47 12.23 -18.95
N ASN A 281 -26.63 11.60 -18.74
CA ASN A 281 -27.94 12.28 -18.75
C ASN A 281 -28.58 12.37 -17.36
N LYS A 282 -27.80 12.21 -16.27
CA LYS A 282 -28.27 12.22 -14.90
C LYS A 282 -27.78 13.47 -14.15
N ARG A 283 -28.52 13.85 -13.12
CA ARG A 283 -28.14 14.94 -12.22
C ARG A 283 -28.11 14.41 -10.80
N PHE A 284 -27.06 14.73 -10.06
CA PHE A 284 -26.88 14.28 -8.69
C PHE A 284 -26.79 15.48 -7.76
N ILE A 285 -27.36 15.34 -6.57
CA ILE A 285 -27.23 16.35 -5.51
C ILE A 285 -25.78 16.36 -5.01
N GLN A 286 -25.29 17.53 -4.63
CA GLN A 286 -23.97 17.68 -3.99
C GLN A 286 -24.18 17.52 -2.48
N VAL A 287 -23.85 16.34 -1.96
CA VAL A 287 -23.99 16.01 -0.54
C VAL A 287 -22.90 15.04 -0.16
N ILE A 288 -22.24 15.29 0.96
CA ILE A 288 -21.30 14.34 1.56
C ILE A 288 -22.13 13.30 2.33
N SER A 289 -21.83 12.04 2.11
CA SER A 289 -22.51 10.93 2.79
C SER A 289 -21.61 9.71 2.88
N ASP A 290 -21.74 8.97 3.96
CA ASP A 290 -21.08 7.70 4.16
C ASP A 290 -22.02 6.55 3.81
N MET A 291 -21.45 5.46 3.32
CA MET A 291 -22.13 4.18 3.15
C MET A 291 -21.34 3.11 3.92
N GLU A 292 -21.97 2.61 4.95
CA GLU A 292 -21.41 1.52 5.75
C GLU A 292 -21.77 0.17 5.12
N ILE A 293 -20.80 -0.75 5.04
CA ILE A 293 -21.00 -2.15 4.62
C ILE A 293 -20.55 -3.02 5.78
N LYS A 294 -21.49 -3.75 6.38
CA LYS A 294 -21.22 -4.57 7.55
C LYS A 294 -20.28 -5.74 7.25
N ALA A 295 -19.63 -6.25 8.30
CA ALA A 295 -18.88 -7.50 8.23
C ALA A 295 -19.76 -8.63 7.65
N GLY A 296 -19.29 -9.31 6.59
CA GLY A 296 -20.02 -10.36 5.87
C GLY A 296 -21.08 -9.85 4.88
N GLU A 297 -21.32 -8.54 4.77
CA GLU A 297 -22.31 -7.97 3.86
C GLU A 297 -21.80 -7.87 2.42
N THR A 298 -22.76 -7.94 1.48
CA THR A 298 -22.51 -7.70 0.06
C THR A 298 -23.44 -6.58 -0.42
N VAL A 299 -22.85 -5.58 -1.10
CA VAL A 299 -23.57 -4.47 -1.73
C VAL A 299 -23.41 -4.58 -3.24
N GLU A 300 -24.51 -4.39 -3.99
CA GLU A 300 -24.54 -4.39 -5.45
C GLU A 300 -25.01 -3.05 -6.00
N PHE A 301 -24.26 -2.52 -6.96
CA PHE A 301 -24.70 -1.44 -7.84
C PHE A 301 -24.91 -1.99 -9.24
N SER A 302 -26.00 -1.64 -9.90
CA SER A 302 -26.31 -2.12 -11.23
C SER A 302 -26.83 -1.04 -12.15
N ALA A 303 -26.62 -1.22 -13.44
CA ALA A 303 -27.15 -0.39 -14.50
C ALA A 303 -27.43 -1.23 -15.75
N VAL A 304 -28.33 -0.72 -16.58
CA VAL A 304 -28.69 -1.35 -17.85
C VAL A 304 -28.53 -0.33 -18.96
N VAL A 305 -27.81 -0.70 -20.03
CA VAL A 305 -27.84 0.01 -21.30
C VAL A 305 -29.00 -0.53 -22.11
N PRO A 306 -29.97 0.32 -22.47
CA PRO A 306 -31.12 -0.13 -23.27
C PRO A 306 -30.69 -0.67 -24.64
N GLU A 307 -31.47 -1.62 -25.19
CA GLU A 307 -31.22 -2.23 -26.51
C GLU A 307 -30.90 -1.18 -27.58
N GLY A 308 -31.72 -0.12 -27.71
CA GLY A 308 -31.54 0.89 -28.75
C GLY A 308 -30.22 1.65 -28.65
N GLU A 309 -29.76 1.94 -27.43
CA GLU A 309 -28.47 2.62 -27.19
C GLU A 309 -27.29 1.68 -27.47
N TYR A 310 -27.38 0.41 -27.02
CA TYR A 310 -26.33 -0.57 -27.26
C TYR A 310 -26.21 -0.92 -28.74
N LEU A 311 -27.31 -1.15 -29.46
CA LEU A 311 -27.29 -1.49 -30.89
C LEU A 311 -26.62 -0.40 -31.74
N ALA A 312 -26.69 0.86 -31.32
CA ALA A 312 -26.05 1.98 -32.02
C ALA A 312 -24.50 1.89 -31.98
N ILE A 313 -23.91 1.25 -30.97
CA ILE A 313 -22.45 1.21 -30.70
C ILE A 313 -21.88 -0.21 -30.62
N LYS A 314 -22.70 -1.25 -30.70
CA LYS A 314 -22.30 -2.65 -30.43
C LYS A 314 -21.11 -3.18 -31.23
N ASN A 315 -20.84 -2.62 -32.41
CA ASN A 315 -19.74 -3.05 -33.25
C ASN A 315 -18.40 -2.43 -32.85
N GLU A 316 -18.44 -1.39 -32.03
CA GLU A 316 -17.28 -0.63 -31.57
C GLU A 316 -16.95 -0.99 -30.10
N VAL A 317 -17.94 -1.40 -29.30
CA VAL A 317 -17.73 -1.71 -27.89
C VAL A 317 -16.91 -2.98 -27.71
N VAL A 318 -15.83 -2.87 -26.95
CA VAL A 318 -14.90 -3.97 -26.58
C VAL A 318 -14.93 -4.27 -25.10
N SER A 319 -15.00 -3.24 -24.26
CA SER A 319 -14.93 -3.39 -22.80
C SER A 319 -15.86 -2.44 -22.06
N VAL A 320 -16.03 -2.71 -20.78
CA VAL A 320 -16.77 -1.87 -19.84
C VAL A 320 -15.81 -1.43 -18.75
N ARG A 321 -15.92 -0.18 -18.32
CA ARG A 321 -15.26 0.33 -17.12
C ARG A 321 -16.30 0.75 -16.10
N ALA A 322 -16.16 0.27 -14.89
CA ALA A 322 -17.04 0.53 -13.77
C ALA A 322 -16.32 1.36 -12.70
N TYR A 323 -17.02 2.30 -12.09
CA TYR A 323 -16.48 3.16 -11.04
C TYR A 323 -17.35 3.11 -9.79
N ILE A 324 -16.71 3.11 -8.63
CA ILE A 324 -17.30 3.56 -7.37
C ILE A 324 -16.84 5.00 -7.19
N THR A 325 -17.77 5.95 -7.12
CA THR A 325 -17.48 7.39 -7.10
C THR A 325 -17.08 7.91 -5.72
N GLY A 326 -17.20 7.06 -4.69
CA GLY A 326 -16.73 7.32 -3.34
C GLY A 326 -15.25 6.94 -3.14
N THR A 327 -14.74 7.28 -1.96
CA THR A 327 -13.36 7.00 -1.56
C THR A 327 -13.32 6.04 -0.37
N ALA A 328 -12.48 5.03 -0.48
CA ALA A 328 -12.04 4.14 0.59
C ALA A 328 -10.70 3.52 0.16
N ASN A 329 -9.94 2.97 1.10
CA ASN A 329 -8.62 2.41 0.84
C ASN A 329 -8.63 1.19 -0.10
N PHE A 330 -9.75 0.49 -0.22
CA PHE A 330 -9.94 -0.69 -1.09
C PHE A 330 -10.51 -0.35 -2.48
N ILE A 331 -10.85 0.92 -2.76
CA ILE A 331 -11.44 1.34 -4.03
C ILE A 331 -10.35 1.77 -5.02
N ASN A 332 -10.36 1.15 -6.21
CA ASN A 332 -9.54 1.63 -7.32
C ASN A 332 -10.19 2.87 -7.95
N GLN A 333 -9.60 4.04 -7.71
CA GLN A 333 -10.09 5.32 -8.23
C GLN A 333 -9.99 5.46 -9.77
N GLN A 334 -9.21 4.59 -10.43
CA GLN A 334 -9.13 4.53 -11.91
C GLN A 334 -10.23 3.66 -12.53
N GLY A 335 -11.07 3.04 -11.68
CA GLY A 335 -12.14 2.14 -12.10
C GLY A 335 -11.68 0.71 -12.32
N TYR A 336 -12.66 -0.14 -12.62
CA TYR A 336 -12.52 -1.58 -12.83
C TYR A 336 -12.92 -1.89 -14.26
N GLU A 337 -11.98 -2.35 -15.06
CA GLU A 337 -12.24 -2.69 -16.45
C GLU A 337 -12.54 -4.18 -16.59
N MET A 338 -13.52 -4.51 -17.42
CA MET A 338 -13.96 -5.87 -17.70
C MET A 338 -14.33 -6.06 -19.18
N GLU A 339 -14.20 -7.28 -19.65
CA GLU A 339 -14.70 -7.64 -20.98
C GLU A 339 -16.23 -7.72 -20.99
N LEU A 340 -16.84 -7.29 -22.10
CA LEU A 340 -18.27 -7.46 -22.32
C LEU A 340 -18.55 -8.90 -22.76
N ARG A 341 -19.20 -9.68 -21.89
CA ARG A 341 -19.62 -11.05 -22.21
C ARG A 341 -20.85 -11.03 -23.11
N LYS A 342 -20.78 -11.80 -24.20
CA LYS A 342 -21.86 -11.95 -25.18
C LYS A 342 -22.59 -13.26 -24.99
#